data_dfad2dfeb699567f63e4bd035bedf575
#
_entry.id   dfad2dfeb699567f63e4bd035bedf575
#
_cell.length_a   1.000
_cell.length_b   1.000
_cell.length_c   1.000
_cell.angle_alpha   90.00
_cell.angle_beta   90.00
_cell.angle_gamma   90.00
#
_symmetry.space_group_name_H-M   'P 1'
#
loop_
_entity.id
_entity.type
_entity.pdbx_description
1 polymer ?
#
loop_
_entity_poly.entity_id
_entity_poly.type
_entity_poly.pdbx_seq_one_letter_code
_entity_poly.pdbx_strand_id
1 'polypeptide(L)'
;MKSSVSKRGHVAYRDVVQRVPSIVMPSSQRSHSSTERLWTVRQGDRSLSSEVIRDHRGWHVHFLSNEHWFASESVASREVALSVAGALLNDLIAEGWVKLPG
;
A
#
# COMPACT_ATOMS: atom_id res chain seq x y z
N MET A 1 17.92 0.21 19.89
CA MET A 1 17.71 0.03 19.65
C MET A 1 17.31 -0.12 19.39
N LYS A 2 16.95 -0.05 19.20
CA LYS A 2 16.51 -0.17 18.79
C LYS A 2 15.91 -0.30 18.41
N SER A 3 15.71 -0.03 18.28
CA SER A 3 15.08 -0.16 17.74
C SER A 3 14.70 -0.42 17.15
N SER A 4 14.60 -0.11 17.07
CA SER A 4 14.17 -0.42 16.39
C SER A 4 14.05 -0.99 15.86
N VAL A 5 14.07 -1.05 16.02
CA VAL A 5 13.86 -1.72 15.48
C VAL A 5 13.48 -2.28 15.20
N SER A 6 13.30 -2.30 15.38
CA SER A 6 12.88 -2.94 15.11
C SER A 6 12.20 -3.19 14.78
N LYS A 7 11.84 -2.86 14.90
CA LYS A 7 11.02 -3.13 14.52
C LYS A 7 10.81 -3.40 13.33
N ARG A 8 11.32 -3.86 12.99
CA ARG A 8 11.28 -4.19 11.99
C ARG A 8 10.51 -5.09 11.50
N GLY A 9 10.42 -5.76 11.11
CA GLY A 9 9.58 -6.65 10.50
C GLY A 9 8.15 -6.48 10.89
N HIS A 10 7.85 -5.41 11.36
CA HIS A 10 6.61 -5.19 12.03
C HIS A 10 6.10 -3.83 11.58
N VAL A 11 5.16 -3.87 10.67
CA VAL A 11 4.63 -2.65 10.10
C VAL A 11 3.16 -2.54 10.47
N ALA A 12 2.86 -1.60 11.32
CA ALA A 12 1.49 -1.32 11.68
C ALA A 12 0.88 -0.39 10.64
N TYR A 13 -0.43 -0.36 10.62
CA TYR A 13 -1.15 0.55 9.76
C TYR A 13 -0.62 1.98 9.88
N ARG A 14 -0.37 2.40 11.09
CA ARG A 14 0.09 3.74 11.34
C ARG A 14 1.46 4.01 10.73
N ASP A 15 2.32 2.99 10.68
CA ASP A 15 3.62 3.13 10.06
C ASP A 15 3.50 3.36 8.57
N VAL A 16 2.55 2.71 7.94
CA VAL A 16 2.34 2.91 6.51
C VAL A 16 1.92 4.35 6.25
N VAL A 17 1.03 4.86 7.06
CA VAL A 17 0.55 6.23 6.89
C VAL A 17 1.70 7.22 7.07
N GLN A 18 2.59 6.97 8.01
CA GLN A 18 3.67 7.89 8.30
C GLN A 18 4.81 7.81 7.31
N ARG A 19 4.96 6.69 6.64
CA ARG A 19 6.04 6.52 5.68
C ARG A 19 5.88 7.38 4.46
N VAL A 20 4.65 7.68 4.11
CA VAL A 20 4.38 8.37 2.87
C VAL A 20 4.21 9.84 3.14
N PRO A 21 4.79 10.67 2.32
CA PRO A 21 4.58 12.10 2.49
C PRO A 21 3.11 12.43 2.27
N SER A 22 2.74 13.57 2.72
CA SER A 22 1.41 14.07 2.51
C SER A 22 1.09 14.04 1.02
N ILE A 23 0.02 13.39 0.67
CA ILE A 23 -0.33 13.19 -0.72
C ILE A 23 -1.64 13.86 -1.01
N VAL A 24 -1.65 14.62 -2.07
CA VAL A 24 -2.89 15.14 -2.59
C VAL A 24 -3.08 14.52 -3.96
N MET A 25 -4.10 13.73 -4.09
CA MET A 25 -4.36 13.03 -5.32
C MET A 25 -5.49 13.71 -6.05
N PRO A 26 -5.20 14.36 -7.16
CA PRO A 26 -6.27 14.99 -7.92
C PRO A 26 -7.21 13.93 -8.48
N SER A 27 -8.48 14.12 -8.27
CA SER A 27 -9.45 13.16 -8.73
C SER A 27 -9.48 13.06 -10.24
N SER A 28 -9.06 14.07 -10.94
CA SER A 28 -9.10 14.08 -12.39
C SER A 28 -8.05 13.16 -13.01
N GLN A 29 -7.18 12.59 -12.22
CA GLN A 29 -6.10 11.80 -12.77
C GLN A 29 -6.50 10.46 -13.31
N ARG A 30 -7.70 10.02 -13.04
CA ARG A 30 -8.02 8.66 -13.38
C ARG A 30 -8.37 8.39 -14.80
N SER A 31 -8.58 9.40 -15.61
CA SER A 31 -9.17 9.16 -16.92
C SER A 31 -8.30 8.29 -17.82
N HIS A 32 -6.99 8.35 -17.67
CA HIS A 32 -6.08 7.58 -18.52
C HIS A 32 -5.17 6.68 -17.73
N SER A 33 -5.58 6.34 -16.54
CA SER A 33 -4.76 5.49 -15.71
C SER A 33 -5.26 4.06 -15.78
N SER A 34 -4.37 3.13 -15.56
CA SER A 34 -4.76 1.75 -15.37
C SER A 34 -4.48 1.39 -13.92
N THR A 35 -5.40 0.63 -13.34
CA THR A 35 -5.33 0.26 -11.94
C THR A 35 -5.41 -1.24 -11.82
N GLU A 36 -4.52 -1.80 -11.02
CA GLU A 36 -4.52 -3.23 -10.76
C GLU A 36 -4.48 -3.44 -9.26
N ARG A 37 -5.49 -4.11 -8.71
CA ARG A 37 -5.51 -4.46 -7.30
C ARG A 37 -4.51 -5.58 -7.07
N LEU A 38 -3.62 -5.39 -6.10
CA LEU A 38 -2.60 -6.39 -5.81
C LEU A 38 -3.01 -7.34 -4.71
N TRP A 39 -3.59 -6.81 -3.63
CA TRP A 39 -4.05 -7.65 -2.54
C TRP A 39 -4.97 -6.85 -1.63
N THR A 40 -5.74 -7.60 -0.84
CA THR A 40 -6.55 -7.07 0.22
C THR A 40 -6.37 -7.97 1.42
N VAL A 41 -6.18 -7.38 2.59
CA VAL A 41 -6.06 -8.13 3.84
C VAL A 41 -7.09 -7.58 4.81
N ARG A 42 -7.42 -8.39 5.78
CA ARG A 42 -8.45 -8.05 6.72
C ARG A 42 -8.05 -8.45 8.13
N GLN A 43 -8.43 -7.63 9.10
CA GLN A 43 -8.25 -7.95 10.50
C GLN A 43 -9.42 -7.34 11.25
N GLY A 44 -10.33 -8.21 11.73
CA GLY A 44 -11.56 -7.72 12.34
C GLY A 44 -12.42 -7.03 11.31
N ASP A 45 -12.83 -5.82 11.60
CA ASP A 45 -13.65 -5.03 10.68
C ASP A 45 -12.82 -4.03 9.88
N ARG A 46 -11.52 -4.19 9.91
CA ARG A 46 -10.62 -3.33 9.13
C ARG A 46 -10.12 -4.07 7.92
N SER A 47 -9.93 -3.34 6.84
CA SER A 47 -9.31 -3.91 5.66
C SER A 47 -8.25 -2.96 5.13
N LEU A 48 -7.20 -3.52 4.56
CA LEU A 48 -6.17 -2.78 3.87
C LEU A 48 -5.98 -3.39 2.51
N SER A 49 -5.78 -2.54 1.53
CA SER A 49 -5.57 -3.00 0.16
C SER A 49 -4.44 -2.23 -0.47
N SER A 50 -3.86 -2.82 -1.50
CA SER A 50 -2.83 -2.15 -2.28
C SER A 50 -3.16 -2.27 -3.75
N GLU A 51 -2.91 -1.20 -4.48
CA GLU A 51 -3.13 -1.15 -5.92
C GLU A 51 -1.92 -0.54 -6.58
N VAL A 52 -1.63 -0.99 -7.79
CA VAL A 52 -0.62 -0.33 -8.60
C VAL A 52 -1.35 0.44 -9.70
N ILE A 53 -0.93 1.66 -9.89
CA ILE A 53 -1.53 2.59 -10.84
C ILE A 53 -0.45 3.00 -11.82
N ARG A 54 -0.79 3.01 -13.08
CA ARG A 54 0.08 3.60 -14.08
C ARG A 54 -0.67 4.72 -14.77
N ASP A 55 -0.03 5.89 -14.82
CA ASP A 55 -0.60 7.04 -15.51
C ASP A 55 0.51 7.77 -16.26
N HIS A 56 0.21 8.96 -16.76
CA HIS A 56 1.18 9.71 -17.55
C HIS A 56 2.42 10.12 -16.75
N ARG A 57 2.34 10.06 -15.43
CA ARG A 57 3.49 10.41 -14.58
C ARG A 57 4.29 9.18 -14.16
N GLY A 58 3.85 8.00 -14.57
CA GLY A 58 4.59 6.78 -14.28
C GLY A 58 3.82 5.82 -13.38
N TRP A 59 4.56 5.12 -12.58
CA TRP A 59 4.00 4.06 -11.73
C TRP A 59 3.85 4.55 -10.31
N HIS A 60 2.75 4.15 -9.68
CA HIS A 60 2.47 4.50 -8.29
C HIS A 60 1.88 3.30 -7.59
N VAL A 61 2.17 3.17 -6.31
CA VAL A 61 1.50 2.18 -5.50
C VAL A 61 0.61 2.92 -4.52
N HIS A 62 -0.64 2.52 -4.45
CA HIS A 62 -1.63 3.14 -3.58
C HIS A 62 -2.02 2.18 -2.48
N PHE A 63 -2.31 2.73 -1.32
CA PHE A 63 -2.78 1.96 -0.18
C PHE A 63 -4.14 2.49 0.25
N LEU A 64 -5.06 1.57 0.51
CA LEU A 64 -6.42 1.90 0.88
C LEU A 64 -6.75 1.27 2.22
N SER A 65 -7.49 2.01 3.02
CA SER A 65 -7.99 1.51 4.29
C SER A 65 -9.50 1.51 4.22
N ASN A 66 -10.12 0.33 4.33
CA ASN A 66 -11.56 0.17 4.18
C ASN A 66 -12.06 0.78 2.87
N GLU A 67 -11.27 0.54 1.81
CA GLU A 67 -11.54 1.03 0.45
C GLU A 67 -11.42 2.54 0.30
N HIS A 68 -10.85 3.20 1.29
CA HIS A 68 -10.56 4.62 1.19
C HIS A 68 -9.08 4.83 0.99
N TRP A 69 -8.73 5.48 -0.09
CA TRP A 69 -7.36 5.79 -0.41
C TRP A 69 -6.75 6.67 0.68
N PHE A 70 -5.58 6.33 1.17
CA PHE A 70 -4.94 7.14 2.21
C PHE A 70 -3.47 7.42 1.96
N ALA A 71 -2.82 6.68 1.08
CA ALA A 71 -1.39 6.86 0.87
C ALA A 71 -1.01 6.43 -0.53
N SER A 72 0.05 7.03 -1.04
CA SER A 72 0.54 6.73 -2.37
C SER A 72 2.04 6.94 -2.39
N GLU A 73 2.72 6.16 -3.21
CA GLU A 73 4.16 6.26 -3.36
C GLU A 73 4.51 6.09 -4.82
N SER A 74 5.29 7.01 -5.37
CA SER A 74 5.78 6.89 -6.73
C SER A 74 6.91 5.89 -6.77
N VAL A 75 6.94 5.06 -7.80
CA VAL A 75 7.95 4.02 -7.94
C VAL A 75 8.46 4.01 -9.37
N ALA A 76 9.60 3.37 -9.57
CA ALA A 76 10.26 3.39 -10.87
C ALA A 76 9.59 2.47 -11.88
N SER A 77 8.94 1.40 -11.43
CA SER A 77 8.40 0.40 -12.35
C SER A 77 7.32 -0.41 -11.63
N ARG A 78 6.62 -1.21 -12.42
CA ARG A 78 5.65 -2.13 -11.86
C ARG A 78 6.32 -3.14 -10.92
N GLU A 79 7.50 -3.61 -11.28
CA GLU A 79 8.22 -4.56 -10.42
C GLU A 79 8.54 -3.96 -9.07
N VAL A 80 8.93 -2.70 -9.04
CA VAL A 80 9.18 -2.03 -7.77
C VAL A 80 7.89 -1.89 -6.99
N ALA A 81 6.80 -1.57 -7.67
CA ALA A 81 5.51 -1.47 -7.00
C ALA A 81 5.13 -2.79 -6.35
N LEU A 82 5.31 -3.90 -7.09
CA LEU A 82 5.00 -5.22 -6.55
C LEU A 82 5.89 -5.56 -5.35
N SER A 83 7.15 -5.15 -5.42
CA SER A 83 8.08 -5.40 -4.33
C SER A 83 7.69 -4.63 -3.08
N VAL A 84 7.34 -3.35 -3.25
CA VAL A 84 6.93 -2.52 -2.12
C VAL A 84 5.65 -3.07 -1.49
N ALA A 85 4.67 -3.37 -2.31
CA ALA A 85 3.39 -3.87 -1.81
C ALA A 85 3.56 -5.26 -1.20
N GLY A 86 4.40 -6.09 -1.79
CA GLY A 86 4.63 -7.45 -1.28
C GLY A 86 5.32 -7.44 0.08
N ALA A 87 6.26 -6.53 0.27
CA ALA A 87 6.94 -6.42 1.55
C ALA A 87 5.94 -6.03 2.65
N LEU A 88 5.09 -5.07 2.35
CA LEU A 88 4.08 -4.68 3.31
C LEU A 88 3.09 -5.82 3.59
N LEU A 89 2.69 -6.54 2.55
CA LEU A 89 1.79 -7.67 2.72
C LEU A 89 2.37 -8.71 3.67
N ASN A 90 3.64 -9.03 3.50
CA ASN A 90 4.29 -10.00 4.37
C ASN A 90 4.28 -9.53 5.82
N ASP A 91 4.54 -8.26 6.04
CA ASP A 91 4.54 -7.71 7.38
C ASP A 91 3.15 -7.75 8.00
N LEU A 92 2.14 -7.43 7.21
CA LEU A 92 0.77 -7.45 7.72
C LEU A 92 0.33 -8.87 8.07
N ILE A 93 0.67 -9.84 7.24
CA ILE A 93 0.34 -11.23 7.53
C ILE A 93 1.03 -11.68 8.80
N ALA A 94 2.28 -11.27 8.99
CA ALA A 94 2.99 -11.62 10.22
C ALA A 94 2.32 -11.01 11.46
N GLU A 95 1.55 -9.95 11.27
CA GLU A 95 0.86 -9.30 12.37
C GLU A 95 -0.59 -9.79 12.54
N GLY A 96 -0.97 -10.80 11.79
CA GLY A 96 -2.28 -11.40 11.98
C GLY A 96 -3.33 -11.00 10.98
N TRP A 97 -2.96 -10.21 9.97
CA TRP A 97 -3.92 -9.89 8.92
C TRP A 97 -4.09 -11.09 8.01
N VAL A 98 -5.27 -11.27 7.49
CA VAL A 98 -5.59 -12.40 6.64
C VAL A 98 -5.78 -11.90 5.21
N LYS A 99 -5.06 -12.51 4.30
CA LYS A 99 -5.17 -12.14 2.90
C LYS A 99 -6.46 -12.73 2.34
N LEU A 100 -7.23 -11.90 1.69
CA LEU A 100 -8.48 -12.32 1.09
C LEU A 100 -8.23 -12.84 -0.32
N PRO A 101 -9.05 -13.78 -0.78
CA PRO A 101 -8.93 -14.29 -2.14
C PRO A 101 -9.31 -13.21 -3.14
N GLY A 102 -8.81 -13.37 -4.32
CA GLY A 102 -9.19 -12.47 -5.40
C GLY A 102 -8.16 -11.53 -5.84
#